data_4d709fe2a306bf39ccb757404ccc14ff
#
_entry.id   4d709fe2a306bf39ccb757404ccc14ff
#
_cell.length_a   1.000
_cell.length_b   1.000
_cell.length_c   1.000
_cell.angle_alpha   90.00
_cell.angle_beta   90.00
_cell.angle_gamma   90.00
#
_symmetry.space_group_name_H-M   'P 1'
#
loop_
_entity.id
_entity.type
_entity.pdbx_description
1 polymer ?
#
loop_
_entity_poly.entity_id
_entity_poly.type
_entity_poly.pdbx_seq_one_letter_code
_entity_poly.pdbx_strand_id
1 'polypeptide(L)'
;PGERVLTLEDAAELRLQQPHWLPLETRPPNLEGQGAITIGDLVKNALRMRPDRIILGEIRGAECFDLLAAMNTGHDGSMCTLHANSPRECLGRMENMILMGDIKIPKEAISRQIAESVDLIVQVKRLRDGSRRTTNITEVIGMEGDVIVTQELFNFEYLDESEDCSIL
;
A
#
# COMPACT_ATOMS: atom_id res chain seq x y z
N PRO A 1 -11.23 -18.65 1.30
CA PRO A 1 -12.31 -18.66 2.33
C PRO A 1 -11.80 -19.00 3.73
N GLY A 2 -10.61 -19.58 3.90
CA GLY A 2 -10.04 -19.96 5.21
C GLY A 2 -9.16 -18.92 5.88
N GLU A 3 -8.84 -17.81 5.20
CA GLU A 3 -7.94 -16.79 5.70
C GLU A 3 -8.66 -15.78 6.61
N ARG A 4 -7.97 -15.38 7.68
CA ARG A 4 -8.37 -14.28 8.55
C ARG A 4 -7.81 -12.97 8.01
N VAL A 5 -8.69 -12.14 7.48
CA VAL A 5 -8.34 -10.86 6.86
C VAL A 5 -8.68 -9.71 7.79
N LEU A 6 -7.71 -8.85 8.08
CA LEU A 6 -7.91 -7.60 8.80
C LEU A 6 -7.80 -6.42 7.85
N THR A 7 -8.78 -5.51 7.91
CA THR A 7 -8.71 -4.22 7.21
C THR A 7 -8.47 -3.10 8.21
N LEU A 8 -7.53 -2.21 7.89
CA LEU A 8 -7.15 -1.07 8.73
C LEU A 8 -7.39 0.20 7.92
N GLU A 9 -8.32 1.04 8.35
CA GLU A 9 -8.77 2.20 7.59
C GLU A 9 -8.97 3.43 8.48
N ASP A 10 -8.84 4.62 7.91
CA ASP A 10 -9.23 5.85 8.60
C ASP A 10 -10.75 5.96 8.72
N ALA A 11 -11.46 5.56 7.68
CA ALA A 11 -12.91 5.38 7.67
C ALA A 11 -13.21 4.10 6.89
N ALA A 12 -14.15 3.30 7.36
CA ALA A 12 -14.50 2.02 6.75
C ALA A 12 -15.16 2.21 5.38
N GLU A 13 -14.41 1.98 4.32
CA GLU A 13 -14.86 2.01 2.92
C GLU A 13 -14.89 0.62 2.30
N LEU A 14 -13.97 -0.26 2.72
CA LEU A 14 -13.91 -1.63 2.22
C LEU A 14 -15.08 -2.47 2.73
N ARG A 15 -15.61 -3.31 1.85
CA ARG A 15 -16.71 -4.24 2.15
C ARG A 15 -16.37 -5.61 1.60
N LEU A 16 -15.48 -6.32 2.31
CA LEU A 16 -15.03 -7.63 1.87
C LEU A 16 -16.14 -8.67 2.06
N GLN A 17 -16.29 -9.56 1.08
CA GLN A 17 -17.17 -10.73 1.15
C GLN A 17 -16.41 -11.94 1.70
N GLN A 18 -15.60 -11.72 2.74
CA GLN A 18 -14.75 -12.72 3.39
C GLN A 18 -15.42 -13.15 4.69
N PRO A 19 -15.66 -14.47 4.93
CA PRO A 19 -16.31 -14.95 6.14
C PRO A 19 -15.57 -14.57 7.43
N HIS A 20 -14.23 -14.55 7.40
CA HIS A 20 -13.40 -14.20 8.54
C HIS A 20 -12.71 -12.84 8.31
N TRP A 21 -13.50 -11.79 8.30
CA TRP A 21 -13.06 -10.41 8.12
C TRP A 21 -13.25 -9.61 9.41
N LEU A 22 -12.21 -8.87 9.81
CA LEU A 22 -12.22 -7.92 10.94
C LEU A 22 -11.84 -6.53 10.43
N PRO A 23 -12.80 -5.61 10.32
CA PRO A 23 -12.52 -4.21 10.04
C PRO A 23 -12.09 -3.49 11.33
N LEU A 24 -11.02 -2.70 11.24
CA LEU A 24 -10.53 -1.82 12.28
C LEU A 24 -10.42 -0.41 11.71
N GLU A 25 -10.90 0.57 12.48
CA GLU A 25 -10.85 1.98 12.12
C GLU A 25 -10.00 2.78 13.10
N THR A 26 -9.35 3.83 12.60
CA THR A 26 -8.67 4.80 13.44
C THR A 26 -9.69 5.55 14.32
N ARG A 27 -9.19 6.18 15.35
CA ARG A 27 -9.98 7.07 16.18
C ARG A 27 -9.28 8.41 16.34
N PRO A 28 -9.90 9.52 15.96
CA PRO A 28 -9.33 10.84 16.21
C PRO A 28 -9.24 11.11 17.73
N PRO A 29 -8.35 12.02 18.14
CA PRO A 29 -8.27 12.44 19.54
C PRO A 29 -9.61 13.09 19.98
N ASN A 30 -9.88 13.00 21.28
CA ASN A 30 -11.00 13.69 21.88
C ASN A 30 -10.75 15.22 21.95
N LEU A 31 -11.68 15.97 22.52
CA LEU A 31 -11.58 17.43 22.65
C LEU A 31 -10.36 17.90 23.50
N GLU A 32 -9.83 17.02 24.34
CA GLU A 32 -8.65 17.26 25.17
C GLU A 32 -7.34 16.82 24.46
N GLY A 33 -7.41 16.37 23.20
CA GLY A 33 -6.27 15.88 22.43
C GLY A 33 -5.79 14.47 22.79
N GLN A 34 -6.61 13.69 23.53
CA GLN A 34 -6.24 12.37 24.02
C GLN A 34 -7.03 11.25 23.36
N GLY A 35 -6.52 10.03 23.48
CA GLY A 35 -7.22 8.82 23.09
C GLY A 35 -7.26 8.58 21.58
N ALA A 36 -6.38 9.20 20.79
CA ALA A 36 -6.20 8.89 19.38
C ALA A 36 -5.75 7.43 19.21
N ILE A 37 -6.23 6.79 18.16
CA ILE A 37 -5.72 5.50 17.66
C ILE A 37 -5.33 5.72 16.20
N THR A 38 -4.04 5.63 15.93
CA THR A 38 -3.48 5.84 14.59
C THR A 38 -3.46 4.56 13.77
N ILE A 39 -3.24 4.68 12.47
CA ILE A 39 -3.00 3.50 11.61
C ILE A 39 -1.82 2.68 12.11
N GLY A 40 -0.72 3.31 12.55
CA GLY A 40 0.43 2.60 13.12
C GLY A 40 0.08 1.80 14.38
N ASP A 41 -0.80 2.33 15.26
CA ASP A 41 -1.31 1.59 16.42
C ASP A 41 -2.14 0.38 15.98
N LEU A 42 -2.97 0.54 14.94
CA LEU A 42 -3.77 -0.54 14.38
C LEU A 42 -2.89 -1.63 13.78
N VAL A 43 -1.83 -1.30 13.02
CA VAL A 43 -0.89 -2.28 12.46
C VAL A 43 -0.23 -3.08 13.58
N LYS A 44 0.32 -2.41 14.60
CA LYS A 44 0.97 -3.07 15.74
C LYS A 44 0.01 -4.00 16.51
N ASN A 45 -1.24 -3.61 16.61
CA ASN A 45 -2.26 -4.42 17.26
C ASN A 45 -2.71 -5.59 16.38
N ALA A 46 -2.89 -5.35 15.08
CA ALA A 46 -3.28 -6.36 14.10
C ALA A 46 -2.34 -7.56 14.09
N LEU A 47 -1.02 -7.34 14.18
CA LEU A 47 0.00 -8.40 14.26
C LEU A 47 -0.20 -9.35 15.47
N ARG A 48 -0.86 -8.90 16.54
CA ARG A 48 -1.18 -9.72 17.72
C ARG A 48 -2.52 -10.44 17.61
N MET A 49 -3.29 -10.13 16.56
CA MET A 49 -4.61 -10.72 16.33
C MET A 49 -4.56 -11.97 15.44
N ARG A 50 -3.34 -12.44 15.11
CA ARG A 50 -3.08 -13.60 14.25
C ARG A 50 -3.79 -13.48 12.90
N PRO A 51 -3.52 -12.44 12.11
CA PRO A 51 -4.03 -12.32 10.76
C PRO A 51 -3.29 -13.27 9.81
N ASP A 52 -3.98 -13.75 8.80
CA ASP A 52 -3.32 -14.32 7.61
C ASP A 52 -2.94 -13.21 6.64
N ARG A 53 -3.76 -12.13 6.60
CA ARG A 53 -3.58 -11.03 5.66
C ARG A 53 -4.03 -9.70 6.27
N ILE A 54 -3.24 -8.66 6.07
CA ILE A 54 -3.55 -7.29 6.47
C ILE A 54 -3.79 -6.45 5.21
N ILE A 55 -4.92 -5.77 5.13
CA ILE A 55 -5.24 -4.81 4.07
C ILE A 55 -5.32 -3.43 4.71
N LEU A 56 -4.42 -2.56 4.32
CA LEU A 56 -4.38 -1.18 4.78
C LEU A 56 -5.04 -0.28 3.73
N GLY A 57 -6.05 0.47 4.14
CA GLY A 57 -6.80 1.33 3.24
C GLY A 57 -5.93 2.34 2.52
N GLU A 58 -5.07 3.05 3.25
CA GLU A 58 -4.12 4.02 2.68
C GLU A 58 -2.92 4.23 3.61
N ILE A 59 -1.74 4.41 3.00
CA ILE A 59 -0.52 4.86 3.69
C ILE A 59 -0.28 6.34 3.38
N ARG A 60 -0.04 7.12 4.42
CA ARG A 60 0.24 8.56 4.31
C ARG A 60 1.50 9.01 5.03
N GLY A 61 2.08 8.18 5.89
CA GLY A 61 3.20 8.55 6.73
C GLY A 61 4.06 7.37 7.18
N ALA A 62 4.66 7.51 8.36
CA ALA A 62 5.66 6.57 8.90
C ALA A 62 5.12 5.15 9.18
N GLU A 63 3.80 4.96 9.26
CA GLU A 63 3.15 3.64 9.35
C GLU A 63 3.51 2.71 8.19
N CYS A 64 4.00 3.27 7.09
CA CYS A 64 4.58 2.54 5.97
C CYS A 64 5.65 1.53 6.45
N PHE A 65 6.51 1.93 7.39
CA PHE A 65 7.55 1.06 7.93
C PHE A 65 6.98 -0.12 8.72
N ASP A 66 6.00 0.14 9.59
CA ASP A 66 5.34 -0.91 10.38
C ASP A 66 4.63 -1.93 9.46
N LEU A 67 4.01 -1.46 8.36
CA LEU A 67 3.37 -2.34 7.39
C LEU A 67 4.38 -3.19 6.62
N LEU A 68 5.49 -2.61 6.13
CA LEU A 68 6.53 -3.38 5.44
C LEU A 68 7.14 -4.44 6.36
N ALA A 69 7.33 -4.11 7.64
CA ALA A 69 7.79 -5.08 8.63
C ALA A 69 6.77 -6.23 8.82
N ALA A 70 5.46 -5.92 8.79
CA ALA A 70 4.40 -6.93 8.82
C ALA A 70 4.44 -7.84 7.59
N MET A 71 4.54 -7.26 6.38
CA MET A 71 4.63 -8.00 5.12
C MET A 71 5.83 -8.96 5.10
N ASN A 72 6.95 -8.53 5.69
CA ASN A 72 8.20 -9.33 5.71
C ASN A 72 8.24 -10.40 6.80
N THR A 73 7.20 -10.53 7.63
CA THR A 73 7.15 -11.46 8.77
C THR A 73 6.07 -12.53 8.66
N GLY A 74 5.76 -12.99 7.42
CA GLY A 74 4.87 -14.13 7.18
C GLY A 74 3.39 -13.75 7.06
N HIS A 75 3.09 -12.52 6.65
CA HIS A 75 1.74 -12.08 6.31
C HIS A 75 1.62 -11.86 4.80
N ASP A 76 1.97 -12.91 4.03
CA ASP A 76 2.01 -12.89 2.57
C ASP A 76 0.67 -12.48 1.96
N GLY A 77 0.73 -11.65 0.92
CA GLY A 77 -0.44 -11.12 0.25
C GLY A 77 -1.17 -10.02 1.03
N SER A 78 -0.54 -9.45 2.07
CA SER A 78 -0.97 -8.17 2.62
C SER A 78 -0.85 -7.08 1.57
N MET A 79 -1.69 -6.07 1.63
CA MET A 79 -1.73 -5.02 0.61
C MET A 79 -2.11 -3.67 1.22
N CYS A 80 -1.72 -2.62 0.51
CA CYS A 80 -2.06 -1.26 0.86
C CYS A 80 -2.27 -0.41 -0.39
N THR A 81 -2.85 0.77 -0.21
CA THR A 81 -2.86 1.79 -1.24
C THR A 81 -2.00 2.98 -0.84
N LEU A 82 -1.50 3.68 -1.83
CA LEU A 82 -0.89 5.00 -1.67
C LEU A 82 -1.04 5.80 -2.97
N HIS A 83 -1.03 7.12 -2.86
CA HIS A 83 -1.10 8.00 -4.02
C HIS A 83 0.28 8.20 -4.64
N ALA A 84 0.43 7.78 -5.91
CA ALA A 84 1.62 8.02 -6.73
C ALA A 84 1.21 8.13 -8.20
N ASN A 85 2.00 8.83 -9.02
CA ASN A 85 1.70 8.99 -10.45
C ASN A 85 2.23 7.83 -11.31
N SER A 86 3.17 7.05 -10.78
CA SER A 86 3.76 5.89 -11.44
C SER A 86 4.28 4.87 -10.42
N PRO A 87 4.50 3.60 -10.82
CA PRO A 87 5.11 2.59 -9.95
C PRO A 87 6.47 3.01 -9.37
N ARG A 88 7.29 3.69 -10.16
CA ARG A 88 8.59 4.19 -9.71
C ARG A 88 8.45 5.28 -8.65
N GLU A 89 7.52 6.21 -8.83
CA GLU A 89 7.23 7.25 -7.83
C GLU A 89 6.63 6.66 -6.55
N CYS A 90 5.87 5.56 -6.66
CA CYS A 90 5.37 4.81 -5.51
C CYS A 90 6.51 4.40 -4.57
N LEU A 91 7.57 3.77 -5.08
CA LEU A 91 8.73 3.35 -4.30
C LEU A 91 9.42 4.54 -3.62
N GLY A 92 9.71 5.60 -4.36
CA GLY A 92 10.32 6.82 -3.81
C GLY A 92 9.44 7.50 -2.75
N ARG A 93 8.12 7.43 -2.91
CA ARG A 93 7.17 7.97 -1.92
C ARG A 93 7.18 7.14 -0.63
N MET A 94 7.26 5.81 -0.73
CA MET A 94 7.40 4.93 0.44
C MET A 94 8.69 5.24 1.20
N GLU A 95 9.83 5.39 0.51
CA GLU A 95 11.10 5.80 1.12
C GLU A 95 10.95 7.12 1.88
N ASN A 96 10.36 8.13 1.24
CA ASN A 96 10.17 9.45 1.85
C ASN A 96 9.25 9.39 3.08
N MET A 97 8.15 8.65 3.04
CA MET A 97 7.25 8.50 4.19
C MET A 97 7.95 7.87 5.39
N ILE A 98 8.81 6.87 5.17
CA ILE A 98 9.59 6.24 6.24
C ILE A 98 10.63 7.22 6.80
N LEU A 99 11.33 7.96 5.93
CA LEU A 99 12.34 8.95 6.33
C LEU A 99 11.74 10.15 7.09
N MET A 100 10.47 10.46 6.89
CA MET A 100 9.75 11.52 7.64
C MET A 100 9.38 11.08 9.06
N GLY A 101 9.46 9.79 9.37
CA GLY A 101 9.27 9.28 10.72
C GLY A 101 10.51 9.49 11.60
N ASP A 102 10.36 9.28 12.91
CA ASP A 102 11.46 9.36 13.88
C ASP A 102 12.44 8.17 13.79
N ILE A 103 12.37 7.39 12.73
CA ILE A 103 13.14 6.17 12.52
C ILE A 103 14.49 6.54 11.91
N LYS A 104 15.56 6.37 12.68
CA LYS A 104 16.95 6.62 12.22
C LYS A 104 17.52 5.39 11.53
N ILE A 105 17.09 5.12 10.31
CA ILE A 105 17.57 4.02 9.47
C ILE A 105 18.23 4.61 8.22
N PRO A 106 19.40 4.07 7.77
CA PRO A 106 20.00 4.47 6.51
C PRO A 106 19.05 4.24 5.32
N LYS A 107 19.10 5.11 4.33
CA LYS A 107 18.22 5.04 3.15
C LYS A 107 18.35 3.67 2.45
N GLU A 108 19.55 3.15 2.34
CA GLU A 108 19.83 1.86 1.70
C GLU A 108 19.11 0.69 2.40
N ALA A 109 18.98 0.75 3.73
CA ALA A 109 18.23 -0.25 4.49
C ALA A 109 16.72 -0.13 4.27
N ILE A 110 16.23 1.09 4.10
CA ILE A 110 14.81 1.34 3.76
C ILE A 110 14.50 0.79 2.37
N SER A 111 15.32 1.11 1.36
CA SER A 111 15.15 0.62 -0.02
C SER A 111 15.17 -0.89 -0.07
N ARG A 112 16.09 -1.52 0.69
CA ARG A 112 16.15 -2.98 0.80
C ARG A 112 14.89 -3.56 1.41
N GLN A 113 14.39 -2.99 2.50
CA GLN A 113 13.16 -3.46 3.14
C GLN A 113 11.95 -3.33 2.22
N ILE A 114 11.85 -2.26 1.44
CA ILE A 114 10.79 -2.11 0.43
C ILE A 114 10.89 -3.22 -0.61
N ALA A 115 12.10 -3.46 -1.16
CA ALA A 115 12.34 -4.47 -2.18
C ALA A 115 12.10 -5.91 -1.70
N GLU A 116 12.26 -6.18 -0.40
CA GLU A 116 12.01 -7.49 0.22
C GLU A 116 10.55 -7.71 0.62
N SER A 117 9.77 -6.63 0.73
CA SER A 117 8.39 -6.69 1.24
C SER A 117 7.32 -6.51 0.17
N VAL A 118 7.65 -5.83 -0.92
CA VAL A 118 6.70 -5.49 -2.00
C VAL A 118 6.99 -6.36 -3.20
N ASP A 119 6.03 -7.19 -3.59
CA ASP A 119 6.13 -8.04 -4.79
C ASP A 119 5.58 -7.34 -6.03
N LEU A 120 4.41 -6.68 -5.90
CA LEU A 120 3.69 -6.10 -7.03
C LEU A 120 3.19 -4.69 -6.73
N ILE A 121 3.27 -3.83 -7.74
CA ILE A 121 2.66 -2.50 -7.74
C ILE A 121 1.63 -2.45 -8.86
N VAL A 122 0.36 -2.23 -8.50
CA VAL A 122 -0.74 -2.09 -9.44
C VAL A 122 -1.12 -0.62 -9.51
N GLN A 123 -0.82 0.03 -10.64
CA GLN A 123 -1.17 1.43 -10.88
C GLN A 123 -2.56 1.55 -11.48
N VAL A 124 -3.41 2.33 -10.84
CA VAL A 124 -4.75 2.66 -11.33
C VAL A 124 -4.80 4.14 -11.64
N LYS A 125 -5.32 4.50 -12.81
CA LYS A 125 -5.51 5.91 -13.22
C LYS A 125 -6.96 6.17 -13.64
N ARG A 126 -7.39 7.40 -13.45
CA ARG A 126 -8.59 7.91 -14.10
C ARG A 126 -8.19 8.43 -15.48
N LEU A 127 -8.77 7.84 -16.51
CA LEU A 127 -8.52 8.20 -17.89
C LEU A 127 -9.32 9.44 -18.32
N ARG A 128 -9.07 9.93 -19.53
CA ARG A 128 -9.74 11.14 -20.07
C ARG A 128 -11.25 10.97 -20.23
N ASP A 129 -11.72 9.77 -20.53
CA ASP A 129 -13.13 9.39 -20.60
C ASP A 129 -13.80 9.31 -19.21
N GLY A 130 -13.07 9.56 -18.13
CA GLY A 130 -13.51 9.45 -16.76
C GLY A 130 -13.49 8.04 -16.17
N SER A 131 -13.22 7.02 -16.95
CA SER A 131 -13.11 5.64 -16.46
C SER A 131 -11.87 5.45 -15.59
N ARG A 132 -11.93 4.50 -14.65
CA ARG A 132 -10.76 4.06 -13.87
C ARG A 132 -10.24 2.76 -14.45
N ARG A 133 -8.96 2.75 -14.81
CA ARG A 133 -8.31 1.58 -15.41
C ARG A 133 -6.99 1.28 -14.72
N THR A 134 -6.65 -0.01 -14.65
CA THR A 134 -5.29 -0.42 -14.34
C THR A 134 -4.41 -0.05 -15.53
N THR A 135 -3.41 0.80 -15.29
CA THR A 135 -2.49 1.26 -16.34
C THR A 135 -1.15 0.55 -16.32
N ASN A 136 -0.71 0.09 -15.16
CA ASN A 136 0.54 -0.66 -15.06
C ASN A 136 0.39 -1.75 -14.00
N ILE A 137 1.04 -2.88 -14.24
CA ILE A 137 1.35 -3.88 -13.22
C ILE A 137 2.86 -4.09 -13.28
N THR A 138 3.53 -3.82 -12.18
CA THR A 138 4.99 -3.83 -12.09
C THR A 138 5.41 -4.74 -10.96
N GLU A 139 6.30 -5.68 -11.25
CA GLU A 139 6.94 -6.58 -10.28
C GLU A 139 8.18 -5.90 -9.70
N VAL A 140 8.38 -6.05 -8.41
CA VAL A 140 9.62 -5.67 -7.72
C VAL A 140 10.50 -6.90 -7.66
N ILE A 141 11.64 -6.88 -8.38
CA ILE A 141 12.53 -8.04 -8.51
C ILE A 141 13.53 -8.11 -7.35
N GLY A 142 13.93 -6.96 -6.81
CA GLY A 142 14.92 -6.88 -5.75
C GLY A 142 15.79 -5.62 -5.85
N MET A 143 17.06 -5.74 -5.47
CA MET A 143 18.01 -4.63 -5.46
C MET A 143 19.19 -4.90 -6.41
N GLU A 144 19.63 -3.86 -7.11
CA GLU A 144 20.92 -3.82 -7.80
C GLU A 144 21.71 -2.62 -7.28
N GLY A 145 22.73 -2.90 -6.46
CA GLY A 145 23.39 -1.86 -5.67
C GLY A 145 22.40 -1.18 -4.71
N ASP A 146 22.22 0.12 -4.86
CA ASP A 146 21.31 0.93 -4.04
C ASP A 146 19.97 1.22 -4.73
N VAL A 147 19.69 0.59 -5.87
CA VAL A 147 18.49 0.83 -6.69
C VAL A 147 17.55 -0.36 -6.60
N ILE A 148 16.27 -0.10 -6.35
CA ILE A 148 15.21 -1.10 -6.45
C ILE A 148 14.96 -1.39 -7.93
N VAL A 149 15.10 -2.67 -8.31
CA VAL A 149 14.88 -3.15 -9.69
C VAL A 149 13.44 -3.62 -9.82
N THR A 150 12.81 -3.18 -10.90
CA THR A 150 11.41 -3.52 -11.21
C THR A 150 11.28 -3.99 -12.64
N GLN A 151 10.29 -4.86 -12.87
CA GLN A 151 9.92 -5.31 -14.20
C GLN A 151 8.46 -4.97 -14.48
N GLU A 152 8.19 -4.33 -15.60
CA GLU A 152 6.83 -4.08 -16.07
C GLU A 152 6.25 -5.38 -16.63
N LEU A 153 5.13 -5.84 -16.04
CA LEU A 153 4.40 -7.03 -16.48
C LEU A 153 3.24 -6.67 -17.41
N PHE A 154 2.65 -5.49 -17.20
CA PHE A 154 1.54 -4.97 -17.97
C PHE A 154 1.64 -3.45 -18.07
N ASN A 155 1.40 -2.95 -19.28
CA ASN A 155 1.28 -1.52 -19.56
C ASN A 155 0.06 -1.27 -20.45
N PHE A 156 -0.74 -0.29 -20.06
CA PHE A 156 -1.90 0.14 -20.84
C PHE A 156 -1.45 1.13 -21.93
N GLU A 157 -1.78 0.84 -23.16
CA GLU A 157 -1.50 1.71 -24.30
C GLU A 157 -2.81 2.15 -24.97
N TYR A 158 -2.85 3.42 -25.35
CA TYR A 158 -3.90 3.92 -26.23
C TYR A 158 -3.60 3.48 -27.65
N LEU A 159 -4.50 2.70 -28.25
CA LEU A 159 -4.38 2.32 -29.67
C LEU A 159 -4.99 3.38 -30.58
N ASP A 160 -6.14 3.93 -30.16
CA ASP A 160 -6.84 5.01 -30.85
C ASP A 160 -7.75 5.75 -29.86
N GLU A 161 -8.04 7.04 -30.15
CA GLU A 161 -9.03 7.83 -29.42
C GLU A 161 -10.14 8.20 -30.41
N SER A 162 -11.38 7.83 -30.13
CA SER A 162 -12.51 8.33 -30.91
C SER A 162 -12.71 9.83 -30.68
N GLU A 163 -13.37 10.52 -31.62
CA GLU A 163 -13.70 11.95 -31.48
C GLU A 163 -14.53 12.24 -30.20
N ASP A 164 -15.19 11.26 -29.65
CA ASP A 164 -16.00 11.32 -28.41
C ASP A 164 -15.18 11.10 -27.14
N CYS A 165 -13.84 11.03 -27.22
CA CYS A 165 -12.96 10.69 -26.09
C CYS A 165 -13.26 9.31 -25.47
N SER A 166 -13.94 8.42 -26.16
CA SER A 166 -14.06 7.02 -25.77
C SER A 166 -12.83 6.24 -26.23
N ILE A 167 -12.34 5.36 -25.40
CA ILE A 167 -11.16 4.52 -25.69
C ILE A 167 -11.68 3.23 -26.30
N LEU A 168 -11.14 2.86 -27.44
CA LEU A 168 -11.42 1.59 -28.12
C LEU A 168 -10.62 0.45 -27.51
#